data_45410567820375b667070a46f26c1df1
#
_entry.id   45410567820375b667070a46f26c1df1
#
_cell.length_a   1.000
_cell.length_b   1.000
_cell.length_c   1.000
_cell.angle_alpha   90.00
_cell.angle_beta   90.00
_cell.angle_gamma   90.00
#
_symmetry.space_group_name_H-M   'P 1'
#
loop_
_entity.id
_entity.type
_entity.pdbx_description
1 polymer ?
#
loop_
_entity_poly.entity_id
_entity_poly.type
_entity_poly.pdbx_seq_one_letter_code
_entity_poly.pdbx_strand_id
1 'polypeptide(L)'
;MQDDIRFSRPVATAERLGKHADDRHRFLEKRILVTGEREVLATKNGRACLLFGLRLLLRICPNIVVSLPKECAILLDECHAAIDPLTFGGDIIYLDNPGNLAEYDAIFCIGATARPGLPWTVVNSQGWIARVSSGSTHLSADCQLGNPIGALAAASLGVAEVFKRLVRLRASRGQLLDGLSFSLYDYTVGATDPSPSLPERLPVQLLFVGAGAIGNGVVQLLSQMPLTGHIWVVDSQRFGPENLETCLLIGPEDVGKEKAVFAADILNLNASLEARGFTEKLDVFSGRLGKELLSFDLINGTFLPGLMPRLGLRGVSRRFLIKVSAS
;
A
#
# COMPACT_ATOMS: atom_id res chain seq x y z
N MET A 1 -4.41 29.90 5.79
CA MET A 1 -4.39 28.56 5.16
C MET A 1 -4.47 27.57 6.32
N GLN A 2 -5.60 26.91 6.54
CA GLN A 2 -5.69 25.83 7.53
C GLN A 2 -4.68 24.77 7.09
N ASP A 3 -3.70 24.45 7.99
CA ASP A 3 -2.75 23.37 7.73
C ASP A 3 -3.57 22.11 7.40
N ASP A 4 -3.42 21.59 6.20
CA ASP A 4 -4.14 20.40 5.79
C ASP A 4 -3.65 19.21 6.64
N ILE A 5 -4.47 18.81 7.58
CA ILE A 5 -4.14 17.78 8.58
C ILE A 5 -3.66 16.46 7.92
N ARG A 6 -4.08 16.21 6.66
CA ARG A 6 -3.73 15.01 5.90
C ARG A 6 -2.23 14.83 5.65
N PHE A 7 -1.45 15.89 5.70
CA PHE A 7 -0.01 15.88 5.38
C PHE A 7 0.86 16.25 6.57
N SER A 8 0.31 16.29 7.78
CA SER A 8 1.08 16.69 8.96
C SER A 8 2.26 15.75 9.23
N ARG A 9 2.05 14.45 9.09
CA ARG A 9 3.11 13.43 9.30
C ARG A 9 4.15 13.40 8.19
N PRO A 10 3.79 13.36 6.88
CA PRO A 10 4.78 13.50 5.81
C PRO A 10 5.61 14.76 5.93
N VAL A 11 5.01 15.91 6.24
CA VAL A 11 5.71 17.17 6.43
C VAL A 11 6.67 17.09 7.62
N ALA A 12 6.21 16.64 8.80
CA ALA A 12 7.08 16.49 9.97
C ALA A 12 8.23 15.50 9.73
N THR A 13 7.99 14.47 8.92
CA THR A 13 9.04 13.53 8.52
C THR A 13 10.03 14.17 7.56
N ALA A 14 9.56 14.98 6.61
CA ALA A 14 10.41 15.73 5.69
C ALA A 14 11.34 16.70 6.44
N GLU A 15 10.83 17.39 7.45
CA GLU A 15 11.63 18.29 8.31
C GLU A 15 12.78 17.55 9.02
N ARG A 16 12.53 16.32 9.49
CA ARG A 16 13.53 15.52 10.22
C ARG A 16 14.58 14.90 9.30
N LEU A 17 14.21 14.48 8.11
CA LEU A 17 15.03 13.70 7.20
C LEU A 17 15.66 14.53 6.08
N GLY A 18 15.04 15.65 5.72
CA GLY A 18 15.45 16.51 4.62
C GLY A 18 16.72 17.31 4.89
N LYS A 19 17.30 17.86 3.81
CA LYS A 19 18.51 18.72 3.89
C LYS A 19 18.24 20.08 4.49
N HIS A 20 17.02 20.61 4.34
CA HIS A 20 16.65 21.97 4.72
C HIS A 20 15.43 21.96 5.64
N ALA A 21 15.56 22.55 6.83
CA ALA A 21 14.47 22.64 7.81
C ALA A 21 13.30 23.56 7.35
N ASP A 22 13.58 24.50 6.44
CA ASP A 22 12.61 25.49 5.96
C ASP A 22 11.70 24.97 4.82
N ASP A 23 11.79 23.70 4.46
CA ASP A 23 11.11 23.13 3.28
C ASP A 23 9.65 22.70 3.55
N ARG A 24 9.05 23.03 4.71
CA ARG A 24 7.68 22.62 5.05
C ARG A 24 6.67 23.03 3.99
N HIS A 25 6.62 24.31 3.65
CA HIS A 25 5.67 24.82 2.65
C HIS A 25 6.00 24.29 1.26
N ARG A 26 7.28 24.21 0.90
CA ARG A 26 7.74 23.69 -0.39
C ARG A 26 7.45 22.19 -0.58
N PHE A 27 7.34 21.43 0.50
CA PHE A 27 7.01 20.00 0.38
C PHE A 27 5.61 19.80 -0.20
N LEU A 28 4.62 20.61 0.20
CA LEU A 28 3.25 20.54 -0.30
C LEU A 28 3.09 21.10 -1.72
N GLU A 29 4.07 21.89 -2.22
CA GLU A 29 4.09 22.39 -3.59
C GLU A 29 4.68 21.40 -4.59
N LYS A 30 5.30 20.30 -4.10
CA LYS A 30 5.92 19.29 -4.92
C LYS A 30 4.91 18.60 -5.84
N ARG A 31 5.36 18.31 -7.08
CA ARG A 31 4.55 17.67 -8.09
C ARG A 31 5.09 16.27 -8.42
N ILE A 32 4.23 15.29 -8.41
CA ILE A 32 4.54 13.90 -8.78
C ILE A 32 3.86 13.56 -10.09
N LEU A 33 4.60 12.99 -11.04
CA LEU A 33 4.03 12.32 -12.20
C LEU A 33 3.92 10.83 -11.91
N VAL A 34 2.76 10.24 -12.17
CA VAL A 34 2.53 8.79 -12.23
C VAL A 34 2.31 8.40 -13.68
N THR A 35 3.11 7.46 -14.16
CA THR A 35 3.06 6.99 -15.54
C THR A 35 3.42 5.50 -15.60
N GLY A 36 3.47 4.92 -16.81
CA GLY A 36 3.92 3.54 -16.95
C GLY A 36 4.12 3.12 -18.41
N GLU A 37 4.75 1.96 -18.56
CA GLU A 37 4.96 1.31 -19.85
C GLU A 37 3.77 0.39 -20.14
N ARG A 38 3.25 0.46 -21.37
CA ARG A 38 2.06 -0.28 -21.80
C ARG A 38 2.12 -1.76 -21.46
N GLU A 39 3.24 -2.40 -21.76
CA GLU A 39 3.43 -3.85 -21.63
C GLU A 39 3.35 -4.28 -20.16
N VAL A 40 3.89 -3.47 -19.25
CA VAL A 40 3.85 -3.75 -17.81
C VAL A 40 2.48 -3.40 -17.23
N LEU A 41 1.89 -2.27 -17.61
CA LEU A 41 0.55 -1.85 -17.18
C LEU A 41 -0.54 -2.85 -17.62
N ALA A 42 -0.37 -3.54 -18.73
CA ALA A 42 -1.31 -4.56 -19.22
C ALA A 42 -1.34 -5.81 -18.31
N THR A 43 -0.33 -6.01 -17.44
CA THR A 43 -0.27 -7.16 -16.53
C THR A 43 -1.10 -6.93 -15.26
N LYS A 44 -1.52 -8.02 -14.60
CA LYS A 44 -2.18 -7.94 -13.27
C LYS A 44 -1.29 -7.22 -12.24
N ASN A 45 0.01 -7.50 -12.26
CA ASN A 45 0.97 -6.88 -11.34
C ASN A 45 1.12 -5.38 -11.61
N GLY A 46 1.22 -4.96 -12.89
CA GLY A 46 1.33 -3.55 -13.25
C GLY A 46 0.12 -2.74 -12.81
N ARG A 47 -1.10 -3.28 -13.01
CA ARG A 47 -2.35 -2.65 -12.53
C ARG A 47 -2.38 -2.56 -11.00
N ALA A 48 -2.01 -3.62 -10.29
CA ALA A 48 -1.93 -3.61 -8.83
C ALA A 48 -0.89 -2.60 -8.32
N CYS A 49 0.30 -2.51 -8.95
CA CYS A 49 1.31 -1.51 -8.65
C CYS A 49 0.79 -0.08 -8.84
N LEU A 50 0.07 0.19 -9.94
CA LEU A 50 -0.47 1.51 -10.27
C LEU A 50 -1.47 1.95 -9.20
N LEU A 51 -2.53 1.18 -8.98
CA LEU A 51 -3.61 1.54 -8.06
C LEU A 51 -3.12 1.65 -6.62
N PHE A 52 -2.26 0.74 -6.19
CA PHE A 52 -1.71 0.79 -4.84
C PHE A 52 -0.70 1.93 -4.68
N GLY A 53 0.15 2.16 -5.69
CA GLY A 53 1.07 3.28 -5.71
C GLY A 53 0.36 4.63 -5.59
N LEU A 54 -0.74 4.82 -6.35
CA LEU A 54 -1.56 6.04 -6.26
C LEU A 54 -2.16 6.24 -4.86
N ARG A 55 -2.69 5.18 -4.25
CA ARG A 55 -3.22 5.25 -2.87
C ARG A 55 -2.15 5.69 -1.87
N LEU A 56 -0.94 5.17 -1.98
CA LEU A 56 0.17 5.55 -1.12
C LEU A 56 0.64 6.99 -1.39
N LEU A 57 0.75 7.40 -2.66
CA LEU A 57 1.18 8.74 -3.04
C LEU A 57 0.22 9.81 -2.54
N LEU A 58 -1.09 9.54 -2.56
CA LEU A 58 -2.11 10.44 -1.98
C LEU A 58 -1.91 10.73 -0.48
N ARG A 59 -1.18 9.88 0.24
CA ARG A 59 -0.89 10.07 1.66
C ARG A 59 0.36 10.92 1.91
N ILE A 60 1.12 11.20 0.85
CA ILE A 60 2.39 11.94 0.98
C ILE A 60 2.45 13.24 0.16
N CYS A 61 1.61 13.39 -0.85
CA CYS A 61 1.66 14.57 -1.74
C CYS A 61 0.27 14.91 -2.29
N PRO A 62 -0.14 16.21 -2.24
CA PRO A 62 -1.44 16.64 -2.76
C PRO A 62 -1.45 16.94 -4.27
N ASN A 63 -0.29 16.94 -4.96
CA ASN A 63 -0.21 17.35 -6.36
C ASN A 63 0.28 16.19 -7.23
N ILE A 64 -0.63 15.32 -7.61
CA ILE A 64 -0.35 14.13 -8.40
C ILE A 64 -0.90 14.33 -9.83
N VAL A 65 -0.05 14.11 -10.82
CA VAL A 65 -0.45 14.05 -12.23
C VAL A 65 -0.37 12.60 -12.68
N VAL A 66 -1.44 12.10 -13.27
CA VAL A 66 -1.49 10.76 -13.88
C VAL A 66 -1.51 10.93 -15.38
N SER A 67 -0.54 10.32 -16.05
CA SER A 67 -0.49 10.29 -17.51
C SER A 67 -0.06 8.89 -17.97
N LEU A 68 -0.99 8.15 -18.55
CA LEU A 68 -0.79 6.79 -19.02
C LEU A 68 -0.79 6.76 -20.56
N PRO A 69 -0.17 5.72 -21.16
CA PRO A 69 -0.28 5.50 -22.59
C PRO A 69 -1.75 5.43 -23.06
N LYS A 70 -2.06 5.97 -24.23
CA LYS A 70 -3.45 6.03 -24.74
C LYS A 70 -4.11 4.66 -24.83
N GLU A 71 -3.33 3.63 -25.09
CA GLU A 71 -3.78 2.23 -25.15
C GLU A 71 -4.23 1.67 -23.79
N CYS A 72 -3.91 2.39 -22.70
CA CYS A 72 -4.27 2.05 -21.33
C CYS A 72 -5.47 2.86 -20.81
N ALA A 73 -6.34 3.38 -21.68
CA ALA A 73 -7.50 4.21 -21.30
C ALA A 73 -8.41 3.53 -20.25
N ILE A 74 -8.63 2.22 -20.35
CA ILE A 74 -9.42 1.46 -19.37
C ILE A 74 -8.82 1.59 -17.95
N LEU A 75 -7.49 1.67 -17.81
CA LEU A 75 -6.85 1.86 -16.51
C LEU A 75 -7.09 3.26 -15.93
N LEU A 76 -7.34 4.27 -16.77
CA LEU A 76 -7.75 5.59 -16.28
C LEU A 76 -9.13 5.52 -15.63
N ASP A 77 -10.08 4.81 -16.24
CA ASP A 77 -11.41 4.60 -15.64
C ASP A 77 -11.30 3.86 -14.31
N GLU A 78 -10.42 2.85 -14.23
CA GLU A 78 -10.13 2.14 -12.98
C GLU A 78 -9.48 3.07 -11.92
N CYS A 79 -8.59 3.95 -12.34
CA CYS A 79 -8.01 4.95 -11.44
C CYS A 79 -9.08 5.90 -10.92
N HIS A 80 -9.95 6.43 -11.78
CA HIS A 80 -11.08 7.28 -11.36
C HIS A 80 -11.96 6.55 -10.34
N ALA A 81 -12.40 5.34 -10.65
CA ALA A 81 -13.27 4.57 -9.76
C ALA A 81 -12.64 4.25 -8.40
N ALA A 82 -11.33 3.93 -8.37
CA ALA A 82 -10.65 3.43 -7.17
C ALA A 82 -9.95 4.52 -6.34
N ILE A 83 -9.69 5.69 -6.93
CA ILE A 83 -8.82 6.71 -6.34
C ILE A 83 -9.57 8.01 -6.06
N ASP A 84 -10.43 8.48 -6.97
CA ASP A 84 -11.13 9.75 -6.79
C ASP A 84 -11.96 9.81 -5.48
N PRO A 85 -12.63 8.72 -5.04
CA PRO A 85 -13.32 8.72 -3.73
C PRO A 85 -12.39 8.93 -2.52
N LEU A 86 -11.07 8.74 -2.69
CA LEU A 86 -10.07 8.90 -1.64
C LEU A 86 -9.48 10.33 -1.60
N THR A 87 -9.83 11.17 -2.57
CA THR A 87 -9.29 12.52 -2.73
C THR A 87 -10.20 13.57 -2.08
N PHE A 88 -9.65 14.79 -1.90
CA PHE A 88 -10.39 15.97 -1.44
C PHE A 88 -10.75 16.92 -2.60
N GLY A 89 -10.70 16.43 -3.83
CA GLY A 89 -10.84 17.23 -5.03
C GLY A 89 -9.57 18.01 -5.38
N GLY A 90 -9.11 17.85 -6.63
CA GLY A 90 -7.91 18.53 -7.13
C GLY A 90 -6.56 17.92 -6.74
N ASP A 91 -6.53 16.90 -5.88
CA ASP A 91 -5.28 16.21 -5.50
C ASP A 91 -4.68 15.42 -6.66
N ILE A 92 -5.49 15.02 -7.63
CA ILE A 92 -5.06 14.30 -8.84
C ILE A 92 -5.56 15.01 -10.10
N ILE A 93 -4.67 15.12 -11.07
CA ILE A 93 -4.96 15.64 -12.40
C ILE A 93 -4.61 14.55 -13.42
N TYR A 94 -5.53 14.22 -14.30
CA TYR A 94 -5.32 13.27 -15.39
C TYR A 94 -5.00 14.01 -16.68
N LEU A 95 -3.89 13.67 -17.32
CA LEU A 95 -3.42 14.34 -18.56
C LEU A 95 -3.09 13.31 -19.64
N ASP A 96 -3.48 13.59 -20.88
CA ASP A 96 -3.07 12.80 -22.05
C ASP A 96 -1.56 12.91 -22.34
N ASN A 97 -0.99 14.07 -22.04
CA ASN A 97 0.43 14.35 -22.23
C ASN A 97 0.99 15.06 -20.98
N PRO A 98 1.99 14.49 -20.32
CA PRO A 98 2.57 15.08 -19.12
C PRO A 98 3.42 16.34 -19.39
N GLY A 99 3.70 16.68 -20.65
CA GLY A 99 4.56 17.80 -20.99
C GLY A 99 6.05 17.54 -20.70
N ASN A 100 6.74 18.56 -20.18
CA ASN A 100 8.16 18.48 -19.87
C ASN A 100 8.38 17.69 -18.55
N LEU A 101 8.99 16.51 -18.66
CA LEU A 101 9.24 15.62 -17.51
C LEU A 101 10.19 16.22 -16.45
N ALA A 102 11.03 17.19 -16.82
CA ALA A 102 11.94 17.84 -15.89
C ALA A 102 11.23 18.81 -14.92
N GLU A 103 9.96 19.13 -15.14
CA GLU A 103 9.17 20.01 -14.27
C GLU A 103 8.57 19.28 -13.07
N TYR A 104 8.65 17.95 -13.03
CA TYR A 104 8.19 17.15 -11.89
C TYR A 104 9.31 16.95 -10.87
N ASP A 105 8.98 17.03 -9.58
CA ASP A 105 9.92 16.77 -8.49
C ASP A 105 10.24 15.28 -8.34
N ALA A 106 9.30 14.42 -8.71
CA ALA A 106 9.48 12.98 -8.79
C ALA A 106 8.56 12.36 -9.84
N ILE A 107 9.00 11.25 -10.44
CA ILE A 107 8.24 10.48 -11.39
C ILE A 107 8.18 9.03 -10.88
N PHE A 108 6.96 8.52 -10.69
CA PHE A 108 6.68 7.14 -10.35
C PHE A 108 6.21 6.41 -11.60
N CYS A 109 7.03 5.51 -12.11
CA CYS A 109 6.77 4.78 -13.34
C CYS A 109 6.55 3.29 -13.08
N ILE A 110 5.46 2.74 -13.58
CA ILE A 110 5.22 1.31 -13.61
C ILE A 110 5.80 0.76 -14.93
N GLY A 111 6.99 0.17 -14.87
CA GLY A 111 7.72 -0.19 -16.08
C GLY A 111 9.01 -0.95 -15.80
N ALA A 112 9.88 -1.00 -16.79
CA ALA A 112 11.19 -1.64 -16.72
C ALA A 112 12.34 -0.67 -17.04
N THR A 113 12.06 0.44 -17.73
CA THR A 113 13.08 1.34 -18.27
C THR A 113 13.45 2.42 -17.26
N ALA A 114 14.69 2.42 -16.80
CA ALA A 114 15.27 3.52 -16.06
C ALA A 114 15.54 4.70 -16.99
N ARG A 115 15.38 5.94 -16.49
CA ARG A 115 15.70 7.18 -17.22
C ARG A 115 16.64 8.06 -16.42
N PRO A 116 17.95 7.81 -16.49
CA PRO A 116 18.95 8.64 -15.82
C PRO A 116 18.82 10.11 -16.23
N GLY A 117 19.04 11.02 -15.28
CA GLY A 117 18.91 12.47 -15.53
C GLY A 117 17.51 13.04 -15.28
N LEU A 118 16.48 12.21 -15.17
CA LEU A 118 15.15 12.59 -14.68
C LEU A 118 14.95 12.17 -13.22
N PRO A 119 14.01 12.79 -12.49
CA PRO A 119 13.67 12.37 -11.12
C PRO A 119 12.81 11.07 -11.13
N TRP A 120 13.30 10.04 -11.82
CA TRP A 120 12.62 8.83 -12.23
C TRP A 120 12.78 7.72 -11.19
N THR A 121 11.68 7.09 -10.83
CA THR A 121 11.65 5.84 -10.06
C THR A 121 10.78 4.86 -10.82
N VAL A 122 11.35 3.75 -11.24
CA VAL A 122 10.64 2.69 -11.96
C VAL A 122 10.44 1.49 -11.08
N VAL A 123 9.25 0.87 -11.16
CA VAL A 123 8.86 -0.30 -10.38
C VAL A 123 8.15 -1.33 -11.24
N ASN A 124 8.35 -2.60 -10.92
CA ASN A 124 7.52 -3.71 -11.37
C ASN A 124 7.65 -4.92 -10.45
N SER A 125 6.95 -6.00 -10.76
CA SER A 125 7.04 -7.24 -10.00
C SER A 125 6.79 -8.47 -10.87
N GLN A 126 7.34 -9.60 -10.42
CA GLN A 126 7.17 -10.91 -11.02
C GLN A 126 7.00 -11.94 -9.90
N GLY A 127 5.83 -12.57 -9.77
CA GLY A 127 5.58 -13.48 -8.66
C GLY A 127 5.84 -12.82 -7.31
N TRP A 128 6.70 -13.41 -6.50
CA TRP A 128 7.10 -12.88 -5.19
C TRP A 128 8.14 -11.78 -5.24
N ILE A 129 8.69 -11.49 -6.42
CA ILE A 129 9.77 -10.53 -6.57
C ILE A 129 9.21 -9.11 -6.75
N ALA A 130 9.56 -8.22 -5.86
CA ALA A 130 9.41 -6.78 -6.00
C ALA A 130 10.69 -6.19 -6.62
N ARG A 131 10.54 -5.30 -7.61
CA ARG A 131 11.66 -4.62 -8.25
C ARG A 131 11.47 -3.12 -8.23
N VAL A 132 12.55 -2.39 -7.96
CA VAL A 132 12.59 -0.92 -7.97
C VAL A 132 13.95 -0.42 -8.43
N SER A 133 13.96 0.66 -9.20
CA SER A 133 15.17 1.41 -9.54
C SER A 133 14.88 2.91 -9.55
N SER A 134 15.74 3.67 -8.87
CA SER A 134 15.74 5.13 -8.89
C SER A 134 17.04 5.70 -9.48
N GLY A 135 17.88 4.85 -10.05
CA GLY A 135 19.15 5.18 -10.70
C GLY A 135 19.15 4.87 -12.18
N SER A 136 20.22 4.22 -12.63
CA SER A 136 20.48 3.88 -14.02
C SER A 136 20.12 2.44 -14.38
N THR A 137 19.88 1.59 -13.40
CA THR A 137 19.63 0.16 -13.62
C THR A 137 18.22 -0.07 -14.18
N HIS A 138 18.14 -0.66 -15.38
CA HIS A 138 16.92 -1.17 -15.96
C HIS A 138 16.43 -2.40 -15.18
N LEU A 139 15.11 -2.53 -15.04
CA LEU A 139 14.50 -3.71 -14.43
C LEU A 139 14.20 -4.78 -15.50
N SER A 140 14.03 -6.02 -15.10
CA SER A 140 13.50 -7.04 -15.99
C SER A 140 12.05 -6.69 -16.37
N ALA A 141 11.72 -6.78 -17.65
CA ALA A 141 10.37 -6.55 -18.17
C ALA A 141 9.43 -7.74 -17.98
N ASP A 142 9.94 -8.88 -17.47
CA ASP A 142 9.11 -10.06 -17.18
C ASP A 142 8.23 -9.82 -15.96
N CYS A 143 6.91 -9.72 -16.19
CA CYS A 143 5.88 -9.39 -15.18
C CYS A 143 4.64 -10.31 -15.30
N GLN A 144 4.77 -11.45 -15.99
CA GLN A 144 3.62 -12.31 -16.34
C GLN A 144 3.07 -13.12 -15.17
N LEU A 145 3.92 -13.53 -14.21
CA LEU A 145 3.48 -14.29 -13.06
C LEU A 145 2.81 -13.36 -12.03
N GLY A 146 1.47 -13.39 -12.00
CA GLY A 146 0.66 -12.53 -11.13
C GLY A 146 0.80 -12.92 -9.65
N ASN A 147 1.16 -11.93 -8.82
CA ASN A 147 1.14 -12.05 -7.37
C ASN A 147 0.96 -10.65 -6.73
N PRO A 148 -0.18 -10.38 -6.06
CA PRO A 148 -0.42 -9.08 -5.46
C PRO A 148 0.62 -8.73 -4.37
N ILE A 149 1.20 -9.72 -3.68
CA ILE A 149 2.21 -9.47 -2.65
C ILE A 149 3.44 -8.81 -3.26
N GLY A 150 4.00 -9.36 -4.33
CA GLY A 150 5.13 -8.78 -5.04
C GLY A 150 4.81 -7.40 -5.61
N ALA A 151 3.60 -7.24 -6.19
CA ALA A 151 3.16 -5.99 -6.77
C ALA A 151 3.02 -4.85 -5.75
N LEU A 152 2.35 -5.11 -4.61
CA LEU A 152 2.17 -4.13 -3.56
C LEU A 152 3.50 -3.76 -2.90
N ALA A 153 4.40 -4.74 -2.74
CA ALA A 153 5.74 -4.49 -2.21
C ALA A 153 6.57 -3.61 -3.17
N ALA A 154 6.53 -3.87 -4.48
CA ALA A 154 7.20 -3.03 -5.47
C ALA A 154 6.70 -1.59 -5.45
N ALA A 155 5.36 -1.39 -5.39
CA ALA A 155 4.77 -0.08 -5.25
C ALA A 155 5.19 0.62 -3.94
N SER A 156 5.20 -0.11 -2.81
CA SER A 156 5.64 0.44 -1.51
C SER A 156 7.09 0.90 -1.55
N LEU A 157 7.99 0.09 -2.09
CA LEU A 157 9.41 0.43 -2.25
C LEU A 157 9.57 1.65 -3.16
N GLY A 158 8.86 1.67 -4.30
CA GLY A 158 8.91 2.79 -5.23
C GLY A 158 8.40 4.10 -4.63
N VAL A 159 7.29 4.06 -3.88
CA VAL A 159 6.77 5.26 -3.19
C VAL A 159 7.74 5.74 -2.11
N ALA A 160 8.43 4.83 -1.41
CA ALA A 160 9.50 5.20 -0.48
C ALA A 160 10.66 5.92 -1.19
N GLU A 161 11.05 5.48 -2.40
CA GLU A 161 12.07 6.16 -3.21
C GLU A 161 11.58 7.54 -3.70
N VAL A 162 10.33 7.65 -4.13
CA VAL A 162 9.69 8.94 -4.46
C VAL A 162 9.74 9.89 -3.24
N PHE A 163 9.35 9.41 -2.06
CA PHE A 163 9.40 10.22 -0.84
C PHE A 163 10.82 10.70 -0.51
N LYS A 164 11.85 9.84 -0.64
CA LYS A 164 13.26 10.24 -0.46
C LYS A 164 13.67 11.38 -1.41
N ARG A 165 13.18 11.37 -2.66
CA ARG A 165 13.41 12.48 -3.63
C ARG A 165 12.74 13.76 -3.18
N LEU A 166 11.46 13.69 -2.81
CA LEU A 166 10.67 14.86 -2.39
C LEU A 166 11.30 15.55 -1.19
N VAL A 167 11.75 14.78 -0.18
CA VAL A 167 12.38 15.31 1.02
C VAL A 167 13.84 15.69 0.84
N ARG A 168 14.43 15.42 -0.34
CA ARG A 168 15.87 15.60 -0.59
C ARG A 168 16.70 15.03 0.56
N LEU A 169 16.58 13.72 0.76
CA LEU A 169 17.14 12.99 1.89
C LEU A 169 18.61 13.34 2.11
N ARG A 170 19.01 13.57 3.38
CA ARG A 170 20.41 13.78 3.76
C ARG A 170 21.21 12.50 3.48
N ALA A 171 22.42 12.61 2.95
CA ALA A 171 23.27 11.47 2.65
C ALA A 171 23.53 10.53 3.85
N SER A 172 23.57 11.10 5.07
CA SER A 172 23.70 10.35 6.32
C SER A 172 22.45 9.54 6.71
N ARG A 173 21.31 9.76 6.04
CA ARG A 173 20.03 9.10 6.32
C ARG A 173 19.65 8.06 5.27
N GLY A 174 20.47 7.88 4.25
CA GLY A 174 20.29 6.89 3.19
C GLY A 174 20.48 7.48 1.79
N GLN A 175 20.39 6.62 0.80
CA GLN A 175 20.54 6.94 -0.61
C GLN A 175 19.36 6.39 -1.40
N LEU A 176 19.21 6.86 -2.64
CA LEU A 176 18.30 6.27 -3.59
C LEU A 176 18.85 4.92 -4.05
N LEU A 177 17.98 3.96 -4.28
CA LEU A 177 18.34 2.65 -4.81
C LEU A 177 18.65 2.78 -6.30
N ASP A 178 19.83 2.35 -6.75
CA ASP A 178 20.13 2.27 -8.18
C ASP A 178 19.40 1.08 -8.84
N GLY A 179 19.22 -0.01 -8.10
CA GLY A 179 18.42 -1.15 -8.51
C GLY A 179 18.28 -2.15 -7.37
N LEU A 180 17.07 -2.65 -7.18
CA LEU A 180 16.76 -3.70 -6.22
C LEU A 180 15.80 -4.70 -6.85
N SER A 181 16.11 -6.00 -6.68
CA SER A 181 15.21 -7.13 -6.90
C SER A 181 15.16 -7.89 -5.58
N PHE A 182 13.97 -8.00 -4.99
CA PHE A 182 13.78 -8.57 -3.66
C PHE A 182 12.62 -9.56 -3.64
N SER A 183 12.90 -10.79 -3.21
CA SER A 183 11.88 -11.83 -3.03
C SER A 183 11.24 -11.72 -1.65
N LEU A 184 9.92 -11.61 -1.61
CA LEU A 184 9.15 -11.64 -0.36
C LEU A 184 8.87 -13.07 0.12
N TYR A 185 9.21 -14.08 -0.67
CA TYR A 185 9.06 -15.49 -0.31
C TYR A 185 10.16 -15.96 0.64
N ASP A 186 11.41 -15.69 0.27
CA ASP A 186 12.61 -16.15 0.97
C ASP A 186 13.55 -15.03 1.44
N TYR A 187 13.15 -13.77 1.22
CA TYR A 187 13.88 -12.56 1.57
C TYR A 187 15.24 -12.39 0.85
N THR A 188 15.39 -12.99 -0.31
CA THR A 188 16.62 -12.90 -1.11
C THR A 188 16.70 -11.57 -1.85
N VAL A 189 17.84 -10.87 -1.73
CA VAL A 189 18.22 -9.70 -2.54
C VAL A 189 18.89 -10.19 -3.82
N GLY A 190 18.59 -9.55 -4.96
CA GLY A 190 19.04 -9.98 -6.28
C GLY A 190 18.27 -11.20 -6.81
N ALA A 191 17.09 -11.46 -6.26
CA ALA A 191 16.26 -12.58 -6.65
C ALA A 191 15.89 -12.55 -8.13
N THR A 192 15.92 -13.72 -8.76
CA THR A 192 15.55 -13.93 -10.17
C THR A 192 14.47 -14.98 -10.34
N ASP A 193 14.30 -15.91 -9.38
CA ASP A 193 13.24 -16.92 -9.39
C ASP A 193 11.97 -16.39 -8.72
N PRO A 194 10.86 -16.20 -9.48
CA PRO A 194 9.61 -15.67 -8.95
C PRO A 194 8.75 -16.72 -8.22
N SER A 195 9.19 -17.96 -8.14
CA SER A 195 8.46 -19.10 -7.58
C SER A 195 8.34 -19.05 -6.04
N PRO A 196 7.39 -19.78 -5.44
CA PRO A 196 6.32 -20.54 -6.09
C PRO A 196 5.15 -19.67 -6.55
N SER A 197 4.35 -20.15 -7.50
CA SER A 197 3.10 -19.50 -7.86
C SER A 197 2.13 -19.49 -6.68
N LEU A 198 1.30 -18.45 -6.59
CA LEU A 198 0.17 -18.46 -5.66
C LEU A 198 -0.82 -19.54 -6.08
N PRO A 199 -1.44 -20.28 -5.13
CA PRO A 199 -2.52 -21.20 -5.45
C PRO A 199 -3.72 -20.43 -6.02
N GLU A 200 -4.51 -21.09 -6.87
CA GLU A 200 -5.73 -20.49 -7.43
C GLU A 200 -6.78 -20.16 -6.35
N ARG A 201 -6.77 -20.91 -5.26
CA ARG A 201 -7.64 -20.71 -4.10
C ARG A 201 -6.86 -20.95 -2.81
N LEU A 202 -7.01 -20.04 -1.89
CA LEU A 202 -6.38 -20.10 -0.57
C LEU A 202 -7.50 -20.07 0.50
N PRO A 203 -7.92 -21.26 1.00
CA PRO A 203 -8.96 -21.31 2.03
C PRO A 203 -8.43 -20.77 3.35
N VAL A 204 -9.22 -19.89 3.97
CA VAL A 204 -8.85 -19.23 5.21
C VAL A 204 -10.00 -19.19 6.22
N GLN A 205 -9.64 -19.18 7.48
CA GLN A 205 -10.52 -18.86 8.59
C GLN A 205 -9.76 -17.91 9.52
N LEU A 206 -9.90 -16.62 9.32
CA LEU A 206 -9.05 -15.61 9.92
C LEU A 206 -9.81 -14.76 10.95
N LEU A 207 -9.20 -14.58 12.12
CA LEU A 207 -9.54 -13.51 13.05
C LEU A 207 -8.56 -12.36 12.87
N PHE A 208 -9.06 -11.24 12.36
CA PHE A 208 -8.29 -10.04 12.11
C PHE A 208 -8.61 -8.97 13.16
N VAL A 209 -7.61 -8.60 13.96
CA VAL A 209 -7.76 -7.65 15.07
C VAL A 209 -7.09 -6.34 14.74
N GLY A 210 -7.89 -5.26 14.74
CA GLY A 210 -7.44 -3.90 14.50
C GLY A 210 -7.38 -3.51 13.01
N ALA A 211 -8.31 -2.67 12.59
CA ALA A 211 -8.43 -2.13 11.23
C ALA A 211 -7.93 -0.67 11.10
N GLY A 212 -6.95 -0.28 11.93
CA GLY A 212 -6.25 1.01 11.85
C GLY A 212 -5.31 1.11 10.64
N ALA A 213 -4.29 1.96 10.68
CA ALA A 213 -3.39 2.22 9.56
C ALA A 213 -2.73 0.96 8.99
N ILE A 214 -2.13 0.13 9.85
CA ILE A 214 -1.50 -1.14 9.43
C ILE A 214 -2.57 -2.12 8.95
N GLY A 215 -3.67 -2.26 9.72
CA GLY A 215 -4.79 -3.12 9.37
C GLY A 215 -5.39 -2.77 8.01
N ASN A 216 -5.48 -1.50 7.68
CA ASN A 216 -5.97 -1.00 6.40
C ASN A 216 -5.07 -1.48 5.23
N GLY A 217 -3.74 -1.47 5.42
CA GLY A 217 -2.79 -2.05 4.46
C GLY A 217 -2.95 -3.57 4.30
N VAL A 218 -3.19 -4.29 5.41
CA VAL A 218 -3.45 -5.74 5.37
C VAL A 218 -4.77 -6.03 4.65
N VAL A 219 -5.84 -5.29 4.93
CA VAL A 219 -7.13 -5.42 4.22
C VAL A 219 -6.95 -5.24 2.72
N GLN A 220 -6.18 -4.21 2.31
CA GLN A 220 -5.85 -3.99 0.89
C GLN A 220 -5.16 -5.20 0.26
N LEU A 221 -4.20 -5.81 0.96
CA LEU A 221 -3.52 -7.00 0.47
C LEU A 221 -4.48 -8.19 0.38
N LEU A 222 -5.21 -8.48 1.45
CA LEU A 222 -6.13 -9.61 1.51
C LEU A 222 -7.25 -9.51 0.47
N SER A 223 -7.74 -8.31 0.17
CA SER A 223 -8.78 -8.10 -0.86
C SER A 223 -8.32 -8.47 -2.29
N GLN A 224 -7.01 -8.50 -2.54
CA GLN A 224 -6.44 -8.85 -3.85
C GLN A 224 -5.95 -10.29 -3.93
N MET A 225 -5.93 -11.02 -2.82
CA MET A 225 -5.50 -12.41 -2.80
C MET A 225 -6.64 -13.36 -3.17
N PRO A 226 -6.34 -14.56 -3.72
CA PRO A 226 -7.34 -15.56 -4.10
C PRO A 226 -7.91 -16.30 -2.88
N LEU A 227 -8.35 -15.54 -1.87
CA LEU A 227 -8.86 -16.08 -0.62
C LEU A 227 -10.28 -16.62 -0.78
N THR A 228 -10.58 -17.68 -0.04
CA THR A 228 -11.92 -18.25 0.11
C THR A 228 -12.17 -18.55 1.59
N GLY A 229 -13.43 -18.52 2.05
CA GLY A 229 -13.78 -18.85 3.43
C GLY A 229 -14.17 -17.64 4.26
N HIS A 230 -13.73 -17.60 5.54
CA HIS A 230 -14.28 -16.64 6.50
C HIS A 230 -13.20 -15.74 7.10
N ILE A 231 -13.52 -14.44 7.24
CA ILE A 231 -12.68 -13.46 7.93
C ILE A 231 -13.53 -12.68 8.92
N TRP A 232 -13.17 -12.74 10.20
CA TRP A 232 -13.77 -11.91 11.23
C TRP A 232 -12.85 -10.74 11.56
N VAL A 233 -13.37 -9.52 11.44
CA VAL A 233 -12.64 -8.29 11.72
C VAL A 233 -13.14 -7.69 13.02
N VAL A 234 -12.26 -7.46 13.98
CA VAL A 234 -12.61 -6.88 15.29
C VAL A 234 -11.88 -5.55 15.48
N ASP A 235 -12.64 -4.47 15.56
CA ASP A 235 -12.14 -3.13 15.91
C ASP A 235 -13.29 -2.29 16.48
N SER A 236 -13.14 -1.77 17.68
CA SER A 236 -14.18 -0.97 18.35
C SER A 236 -14.20 0.50 17.97
N GLN A 237 -13.30 0.93 17.09
CA GLN A 237 -13.15 2.35 16.75
C GLN A 237 -13.87 2.73 15.46
N ARG A 238 -14.12 4.04 15.32
CA ARG A 238 -14.54 4.70 14.08
C ARG A 238 -13.36 5.44 13.45
N PHE A 239 -13.44 5.69 12.15
CA PHE A 239 -12.47 6.56 11.50
C PHE A 239 -12.66 8.01 11.96
N GLY A 240 -11.58 8.63 12.42
CA GLY A 240 -11.50 10.08 12.64
C GLY A 240 -10.80 10.78 11.45
N PRO A 241 -10.84 12.13 11.40
CA PRO A 241 -10.14 12.90 10.37
C PRO A 241 -8.63 12.61 10.32
N GLU A 242 -7.99 12.31 11.46
CA GLU A 242 -6.58 11.95 11.57
C GLU A 242 -6.22 10.63 10.87
N ASN A 243 -7.21 9.79 10.59
CA ASN A 243 -6.98 8.54 9.86
C ASN A 243 -6.80 8.75 8.35
N LEU A 244 -7.22 9.90 7.82
CA LEU A 244 -7.02 10.27 6.41
C LEU A 244 -5.54 10.38 6.03
N GLU A 245 -4.65 10.62 6.99
CA GLU A 245 -3.19 10.63 6.76
C GLU A 245 -2.59 9.22 6.64
N THR A 246 -3.22 8.22 7.26
CA THR A 246 -2.56 6.93 7.53
C THR A 246 -3.29 5.73 6.97
N CYS A 247 -4.62 5.80 6.84
CA CYS A 247 -5.43 4.70 6.30
C CYS A 247 -5.59 4.88 4.79
N LEU A 248 -5.05 3.96 4.02
CA LEU A 248 -4.93 4.10 2.56
C LEU A 248 -6.23 3.84 1.78
N LEU A 249 -7.23 3.20 2.42
CA LEU A 249 -8.48 2.81 1.77
C LEU A 249 -9.63 3.79 2.01
N ILE A 250 -9.47 4.78 2.90
CA ILE A 250 -10.54 5.70 3.27
C ILE A 250 -10.44 7.04 2.56
N GLY A 251 -11.59 7.62 2.27
CA GLY A 251 -11.73 9.00 1.81
C GLY A 251 -12.48 9.86 2.82
N PRO A 252 -12.78 11.13 2.47
CA PRO A 252 -13.52 12.06 3.34
C PRO A 252 -14.86 11.53 3.82
N GLU A 253 -15.57 10.81 2.93
CA GLU A 253 -16.90 10.25 3.17
C GLU A 253 -16.89 9.04 4.13
N ASP A 254 -15.70 8.54 4.47
CA ASP A 254 -15.57 7.39 5.36
C ASP A 254 -15.31 7.79 6.82
N VAL A 255 -15.10 9.08 7.07
CA VAL A 255 -14.97 9.62 8.43
C VAL A 255 -16.26 9.36 9.21
N GLY A 256 -16.13 8.77 10.41
CA GLY A 256 -17.25 8.36 11.26
C GLY A 256 -17.72 6.92 11.04
N LYS A 257 -17.34 6.23 9.95
CA LYS A 257 -17.65 4.81 9.73
C LYS A 257 -16.89 3.91 10.72
N GLU A 258 -17.49 2.79 11.05
CA GLU A 258 -16.90 1.77 11.92
C GLU A 258 -15.78 1.03 11.19
N LYS A 259 -14.58 0.99 11.76
CA LYS A 259 -13.38 0.43 11.11
C LYS A 259 -13.56 -1.05 10.77
N ALA A 260 -14.13 -1.83 11.68
CA ALA A 260 -14.33 -3.27 11.46
C ALA A 260 -15.34 -3.55 10.34
N VAL A 261 -16.45 -2.82 10.30
CA VAL A 261 -17.49 -2.96 9.26
C VAL A 261 -16.94 -2.56 7.90
N PHE A 262 -16.30 -1.41 7.82
CA PHE A 262 -15.65 -0.94 6.58
C PHE A 262 -14.64 -1.95 6.03
N ALA A 263 -13.79 -2.51 6.89
CA ALA A 263 -12.81 -3.51 6.48
C ALA A 263 -13.48 -4.80 5.96
N ALA A 264 -14.57 -5.24 6.61
CA ALA A 264 -15.34 -6.39 6.15
C ALA A 264 -16.02 -6.12 4.80
N ASP A 265 -16.57 -4.92 4.59
CA ASP A 265 -17.19 -4.53 3.31
C ASP A 265 -16.17 -4.58 2.16
N ILE A 266 -14.94 -4.07 2.37
CA ILE A 266 -13.86 -4.14 1.37
C ILE A 266 -13.49 -5.60 1.07
N LEU A 267 -13.39 -6.45 2.08
CA LEU A 267 -13.06 -7.88 1.90
C LEU A 267 -14.17 -8.62 1.15
N ASN A 268 -15.43 -8.30 1.39
CA ASN A 268 -16.60 -8.87 0.74
C ASN A 268 -16.75 -8.49 -0.75
N LEU A 269 -15.93 -7.54 -1.27
CA LEU A 269 -15.83 -7.32 -2.72
C LEU A 269 -15.27 -8.57 -3.43
N ASN A 270 -14.54 -9.44 -2.72
CA ASN A 270 -14.22 -10.79 -3.17
C ASN A 270 -15.40 -11.73 -2.84
N ALA A 271 -16.19 -12.07 -3.85
CA ALA A 271 -17.38 -12.92 -3.71
C ALA A 271 -17.10 -14.33 -3.13
N SER A 272 -15.84 -14.77 -3.06
CA SER A 272 -15.43 -16.05 -2.45
C SER A 272 -15.14 -15.95 -0.96
N LEU A 273 -15.20 -14.74 -0.37
CA LEU A 273 -15.01 -14.50 1.05
C LEU A 273 -16.34 -14.16 1.73
N GLU A 274 -16.47 -14.57 2.98
CA GLU A 274 -17.47 -14.06 3.92
C GLU A 274 -16.75 -13.34 5.06
N ALA A 275 -16.70 -12.01 4.98
CA ALA A 275 -16.12 -11.18 6.01
C ALA A 275 -17.22 -10.56 6.90
N ARG A 276 -16.98 -10.54 8.22
CA ARG A 276 -17.88 -9.92 9.20
C ARG A 276 -17.11 -8.96 10.11
N GLY A 277 -17.62 -7.73 10.27
CA GLY A 277 -17.09 -6.71 11.15
C GLY A 277 -17.76 -6.73 12.53
N PHE A 278 -16.95 -6.68 13.59
CA PHE A 278 -17.41 -6.63 14.98
C PHE A 278 -16.85 -5.37 15.64
N THR A 279 -17.74 -4.52 16.14
CA THR A 279 -17.41 -3.20 16.71
C THR A 279 -17.18 -3.25 18.22
N GLU A 280 -16.98 -4.42 18.75
CA GLU A 280 -16.70 -4.67 20.16
C GLU A 280 -15.21 -4.53 20.46
N LYS A 281 -14.88 -4.28 21.73
CA LYS A 281 -13.50 -4.48 22.21
C LYS A 281 -13.15 -5.95 22.19
N LEU A 282 -11.88 -6.27 21.93
CA LEU A 282 -11.43 -7.65 21.77
C LEU A 282 -11.68 -8.53 22.98
N ASP A 283 -11.56 -8.00 24.20
CA ASP A 283 -11.84 -8.71 25.46
C ASP A 283 -13.31 -9.11 25.57
N VAL A 284 -14.24 -8.23 25.20
CA VAL A 284 -15.68 -8.51 25.16
C VAL A 284 -15.98 -9.55 24.09
N PHE A 285 -15.44 -9.38 22.89
CA PHE A 285 -15.61 -10.29 21.77
C PHE A 285 -15.11 -11.71 22.10
N SER A 286 -13.90 -11.81 22.66
CA SER A 286 -13.30 -13.09 23.01
C SER A 286 -14.05 -13.78 24.16
N GLY A 287 -14.55 -13.04 25.13
CA GLY A 287 -15.35 -13.57 26.23
C GLY A 287 -16.68 -14.18 25.75
N ARG A 288 -17.29 -13.60 24.68
CA ARG A 288 -18.54 -14.10 24.10
C ARG A 288 -18.34 -15.40 23.31
N LEU A 289 -17.28 -15.52 22.56
CA LEU A 289 -17.06 -16.64 21.63
C LEU A 289 -16.33 -17.83 22.25
N GLY A 290 -15.58 -17.65 23.32
CA GLY A 290 -14.94 -18.74 24.04
C GLY A 290 -14.11 -19.67 23.14
N LYS A 291 -14.49 -20.97 23.10
CA LYS A 291 -13.74 -21.99 22.33
C LYS A 291 -13.84 -21.86 20.82
N GLU A 292 -14.84 -21.17 20.27
CA GLU A 292 -15.02 -20.97 18.84
C GLU A 292 -13.84 -20.20 18.21
N LEU A 293 -13.20 -19.31 18.97
CA LEU A 293 -12.00 -18.59 18.54
C LEU A 293 -10.82 -19.50 18.21
N LEU A 294 -10.77 -20.71 18.78
CA LEU A 294 -9.66 -21.66 18.54
C LEU A 294 -9.63 -22.20 17.10
N SER A 295 -10.70 -22.02 16.34
CA SER A 295 -10.77 -22.42 14.95
C SER A 295 -10.21 -21.38 13.96
N PHE A 296 -9.84 -20.18 14.45
CA PHE A 296 -9.35 -19.09 13.61
C PHE A 296 -7.83 -18.92 13.70
N ASP A 297 -7.20 -18.65 12.55
CA ASP A 297 -5.84 -18.11 12.51
C ASP A 297 -5.88 -16.62 12.84
N LEU A 298 -4.94 -16.13 13.66
CA LEU A 298 -4.93 -14.76 14.16
C LEU A 298 -4.03 -13.85 13.32
N ILE A 299 -4.59 -12.77 12.78
CA ILE A 299 -3.84 -11.62 12.25
C ILE A 299 -4.05 -10.45 13.20
N ASN A 300 -2.95 -9.88 13.72
CA ASN A 300 -2.99 -8.71 14.58
C ASN A 300 -2.50 -7.46 13.85
N GLY A 301 -3.42 -6.58 13.50
CA GLY A 301 -3.15 -5.27 12.88
C GLY A 301 -2.86 -4.15 13.87
N THR A 302 -2.75 -4.46 15.18
CA THR A 302 -2.42 -3.51 16.23
C THR A 302 -1.26 -4.00 17.10
N PHE A 303 -0.53 -3.04 17.69
CA PHE A 303 0.48 -3.37 18.70
C PHE A 303 -0.21 -3.55 20.07
N LEU A 304 -0.55 -4.79 20.43
CA LEU A 304 -1.07 -5.14 21.76
C LEU A 304 -0.09 -6.07 22.46
N PRO A 305 0.81 -5.55 23.30
CA PRO A 305 1.70 -6.38 24.13
C PRO A 305 0.87 -7.31 25.01
N GLY A 306 1.15 -8.61 24.97
CA GLY A 306 0.50 -9.59 25.83
C GLY A 306 -0.87 -10.08 25.37
N LEU A 307 -1.28 -9.83 24.12
CA LEU A 307 -2.55 -10.29 23.57
C LEU A 307 -2.67 -11.82 23.61
N MET A 308 -1.65 -12.55 23.20
CA MET A 308 -1.67 -14.02 23.11
C MET A 308 -1.93 -14.73 24.43
N PRO A 309 -1.29 -14.35 25.56
CA PRO A 309 -1.60 -14.93 26.86
C PRO A 309 -3.03 -14.65 27.33
N ARG A 310 -3.58 -13.45 27.02
CA ARG A 310 -4.93 -13.06 27.44
C ARG A 310 -6.04 -13.83 26.72
N LEU A 311 -5.79 -14.25 25.48
CA LEU A 311 -6.72 -15.04 24.70
C LEU A 311 -6.67 -16.55 25.02
N GLY A 312 -5.80 -16.99 25.93
CA GLY A 312 -5.64 -18.41 26.28
C GLY A 312 -5.06 -19.25 25.13
N LEU A 313 -4.53 -18.64 24.10
CA LEU A 313 -4.04 -19.28 22.87
C LEU A 313 -2.67 -19.97 23.07
N ARG A 314 -2.45 -20.62 24.21
CA ARG A 314 -1.29 -21.48 24.45
C ARG A 314 -1.43 -22.72 23.57
N GLY A 315 -0.61 -22.83 22.54
CA GLY A 315 -0.54 -24.07 21.73
C GLY A 315 -1.18 -23.99 20.35
N VAL A 316 -1.66 -22.83 19.90
CA VAL A 316 -2.07 -22.67 18.48
C VAL A 316 -0.84 -22.79 17.59
N SER A 317 -0.92 -23.70 16.62
CA SER A 317 0.12 -23.98 15.62
C SER A 317 0.66 -22.67 15.05
N ARG A 318 2.01 -22.48 15.07
CA ARG A 318 2.74 -21.29 14.62
C ARG A 318 2.61 -21.00 13.12
N ARG A 319 1.55 -21.42 12.44
CA ARG A 319 1.55 -21.44 10.98
C ARG A 319 1.50 -20.07 10.33
N PHE A 320 0.91 -19.03 10.92
CA PHE A 320 0.99 -17.68 10.36
C PHE A 320 0.79 -16.60 11.45
N LEU A 321 1.84 -16.24 12.13
CA LEU A 321 1.86 -15.00 12.93
C LEU A 321 2.53 -13.91 12.08
N ILE A 322 1.75 -13.12 11.37
CA ILE A 322 2.28 -11.87 10.79
C ILE A 322 2.35 -10.87 11.94
N LYS A 323 3.50 -10.85 12.61
CA LYS A 323 3.81 -9.83 13.60
C LYS A 323 4.32 -8.60 12.87
N VAL A 324 3.45 -7.65 12.61
CA VAL A 324 3.87 -6.31 12.15
C VAL A 324 4.19 -5.50 13.40
N SER A 325 5.46 -5.42 13.78
CA SER A 325 5.93 -4.49 14.79
C SER A 325 6.31 -3.18 14.12
N ALA A 326 5.59 -2.10 14.44
CA ALA A 326 6.09 -0.76 14.20
C ALA A 326 7.03 -0.40 15.37
N SER A 327 8.32 -0.21 15.08
CA SER A 327 9.28 0.46 15.96
C SER A 327 9.34 1.93 15.64
#